data_a19e564e6b2609cbbeed90ae4461863d
#
_entry.id   a19e564e6b2609cbbeed90ae4461863d
#
_cell.length_a   1.000
_cell.length_b   1.000
_cell.length_c   1.000
_cell.angle_alpha   90.00
_cell.angle_beta   90.00
_cell.angle_gamma   90.00
#
_symmetry.space_group_name_H-M   'P 1'
#
loop_
_entity.id
_entity.type
_entity.pdbx_description
1 polymer ?
#
loop_
_entity_poly.entity_id
_entity_poly.type
_entity_poly.pdbx_seq_one_letter_code
_entity_poly.pdbx_strand_id
1 'polypeptide(L)'
;IYKMDPRVKIFLVIGLIVVLFLIPNIYLMLGYLGLFAIMYLTTGLPIRKMLNGMKPVLFLATFTFILQVLYNQEGTLLYTFNFQIGLYQFLMILGLIFFYFFTKKYMPFKFVYLLIVFVGCFAIQKIKMPHFVWSNYSVKIYDQGLLKGGFILLRIVLMIGLTSMLTFTTMNTEINNGL
;
A
#
# COMPACT_ATOMS: atom_id res chain seq x y z
N ILE A 1 17.44 -16.55 16.75
CA ILE A 1 16.35 -17.02 15.85
C ILE A 1 16.89 -18.04 14.84
N TYR A 2 18.10 -17.95 14.35
CA TYR A 2 18.67 -18.84 13.32
C TYR A 2 18.86 -20.31 13.80
N LYS A 3 19.16 -20.53 15.09
CA LYS A 3 19.42 -21.85 15.70
C LYS A 3 18.20 -22.52 16.35
N MET A 4 17.02 -21.95 16.20
CA MET A 4 15.78 -22.49 16.80
C MET A 4 15.16 -23.54 15.88
N ASP A 5 14.56 -24.58 16.49
CA ASP A 5 13.82 -25.60 15.76
C ASP A 5 12.71 -25.01 14.87
N PRO A 6 12.51 -25.53 13.64
CA PRO A 6 11.51 -25.02 12.71
C PRO A 6 10.09 -25.00 13.30
N ARG A 7 9.76 -25.99 14.14
CA ARG A 7 8.46 -26.10 14.80
C ARG A 7 8.21 -24.93 15.76
N VAL A 8 9.21 -24.56 16.57
CA VAL A 8 9.12 -23.44 17.52
C VAL A 8 8.98 -22.10 16.77
N LYS A 9 9.68 -21.93 15.64
CA LYS A 9 9.55 -20.74 14.80
C LYS A 9 8.12 -20.56 14.27
N ILE A 10 7.51 -21.65 13.81
CA ILE A 10 6.14 -21.62 13.29
C ILE A 10 5.16 -21.22 14.39
N PHE A 11 5.23 -21.83 15.57
CA PHE A 11 4.38 -21.49 16.70
C PHE A 11 4.57 -20.03 17.15
N LEU A 12 5.80 -19.55 17.18
CA LEU A 12 6.12 -18.16 17.53
C LEU A 12 5.50 -17.18 16.53
N VAL A 13 5.65 -17.42 15.24
CA VAL A 13 5.08 -16.53 14.21
C VAL A 13 3.56 -16.56 14.21
N ILE A 14 2.95 -17.74 14.40
CA ILE A 14 1.48 -17.82 14.53
C ILE A 14 1.02 -17.03 15.77
N GLY A 15 1.69 -17.17 16.90
CA GLY A 15 1.40 -16.42 18.11
C GLY A 15 1.52 -14.90 17.89
N LEU A 16 2.57 -14.46 17.20
CA LEU A 16 2.74 -13.06 16.83
C LEU A 16 1.61 -12.55 15.89
N ILE A 17 1.19 -13.35 14.92
CA ILE A 17 0.06 -12.98 14.05
C ILE A 17 -1.23 -12.86 14.87
N VAL A 18 -1.50 -13.78 15.79
CA VAL A 18 -2.67 -13.68 16.67
C VAL A 18 -2.63 -12.41 17.51
N VAL A 19 -1.49 -12.10 18.13
CA VAL A 19 -1.31 -10.85 18.88
C VAL A 19 -1.56 -9.63 18.01
N LEU A 20 -1.08 -9.63 16.76
CA LEU A 20 -1.30 -8.54 15.80
C LEU A 20 -2.79 -8.26 15.55
N PHE A 21 -3.63 -9.31 15.51
CA PHE A 21 -5.07 -9.17 15.34
C PHE A 21 -5.78 -8.65 16.59
N LEU A 22 -5.24 -8.93 17.76
CA LEU A 22 -5.80 -8.49 19.05
C LEU A 22 -5.49 -7.02 19.36
N ILE A 23 -4.59 -6.36 18.64
CA ILE A 23 -4.23 -4.95 18.86
C ILE A 23 -5.34 -4.02 18.36
N PRO A 24 -6.05 -3.26 19.25
CA PRO A 24 -7.13 -2.36 18.85
C PRO A 24 -6.62 -0.94 18.52
N ASN A 25 -5.46 -0.52 19.05
CA ASN A 25 -4.99 0.85 19.03
C ASN A 25 -3.77 1.04 18.09
N ILE A 26 -3.73 2.19 17.41
CA ILE A 26 -2.64 2.53 16.49
C ILE A 26 -1.29 2.70 17.22
N TYR A 27 -1.29 3.16 18.46
CA TYR A 27 -0.07 3.32 19.28
C TYR A 27 0.57 1.97 19.61
N LEU A 28 -0.24 0.98 19.99
CA LEU A 28 0.22 -0.38 20.21
C LEU A 28 0.72 -1.03 18.92
N MET A 29 0.08 -0.71 17.80
CA MET A 29 0.50 -1.18 16.47
C MET A 29 1.87 -0.62 16.08
N LEU A 30 2.16 0.65 16.37
CA LEU A 30 3.48 1.26 16.17
C LEU A 30 4.54 0.61 17.06
N GLY A 31 4.20 0.33 18.31
CA GLY A 31 5.09 -0.43 19.21
C GLY A 31 5.39 -1.83 18.67
N TYR A 32 4.37 -2.51 18.14
CA TYR A 32 4.52 -3.81 17.50
C TYR A 32 5.38 -3.75 16.24
N LEU A 33 5.26 -2.70 15.43
CA LEU A 33 6.12 -2.46 14.28
C LEU A 33 7.60 -2.30 14.71
N GLY A 34 7.86 -1.59 15.81
CA GLY A 34 9.19 -1.47 16.41
C GLY A 34 9.76 -2.83 16.82
N LEU A 35 8.95 -3.66 17.48
CA LEU A 35 9.31 -5.02 17.85
C LEU A 35 9.63 -5.88 16.61
N PHE A 36 8.79 -5.81 15.59
CA PHE A 36 9.01 -6.48 14.31
C PHE A 36 10.32 -6.04 13.66
N ALA A 37 10.60 -4.72 13.65
CA ALA A 37 11.83 -4.18 13.08
C ALA A 37 13.08 -4.72 13.82
N ILE A 38 13.05 -4.76 15.15
CA ILE A 38 14.14 -5.31 15.96
C ILE A 38 14.33 -6.81 15.63
N MET A 39 13.25 -7.59 15.61
CA MET A 39 13.31 -8.99 15.23
C MET A 39 13.88 -9.19 13.83
N TYR A 40 13.48 -8.33 12.89
CA TYR A 40 13.97 -8.38 11.52
C TYR A 40 15.47 -8.10 11.42
N LEU A 41 15.96 -7.07 12.12
CA LEU A 41 17.38 -6.70 12.16
C LEU A 41 18.24 -7.84 12.73
N THR A 42 17.74 -8.60 13.72
CA THR A 42 18.45 -9.74 14.29
C THR A 42 18.55 -10.93 13.35
N THR A 43 17.72 -11.01 12.31
CA THR A 43 17.77 -12.09 11.31
C THR A 43 18.80 -11.89 10.21
N GLY A 44 19.28 -10.66 10.00
CA GLY A 44 20.27 -10.33 8.96
C GLY A 44 19.80 -10.58 7.51
N LEU A 45 18.49 -10.70 7.30
CA LEU A 45 17.93 -10.96 5.97
C LEU A 45 17.99 -9.70 5.09
N PRO A 46 18.35 -9.80 3.80
CA PRO A 46 18.36 -8.65 2.91
C PRO A 46 16.95 -8.13 2.62
N ILE A 47 16.68 -6.89 3.03
CA ILE A 47 15.39 -6.20 2.89
C ILE A 47 14.86 -6.26 1.45
N ARG A 48 15.74 -6.17 0.45
CA ARG A 48 15.37 -6.22 -0.97
C ARG A 48 14.67 -7.51 -1.37
N LYS A 49 15.12 -8.66 -0.84
CA LYS A 49 14.51 -9.98 -1.14
C LYS A 49 13.10 -10.06 -0.54
N MET A 50 12.94 -9.60 0.71
CA MET A 50 11.65 -9.56 1.38
C MET A 50 10.66 -8.65 0.63
N LEU A 51 11.05 -7.41 0.32
CA LEU A 51 10.21 -6.46 -0.40
C LEU A 51 9.82 -6.95 -1.80
N ASN A 52 10.72 -7.64 -2.50
CA ASN A 52 10.40 -8.19 -3.81
C ASN A 52 9.33 -9.29 -3.75
N GLY A 53 9.35 -10.14 -2.73
CA GLY A 53 8.31 -11.13 -2.49
C GLY A 53 6.97 -10.52 -2.07
N MET A 54 7.01 -9.36 -1.42
CA MET A 54 5.82 -8.67 -0.92
C MET A 54 5.13 -7.76 -1.97
N LYS A 55 5.77 -7.46 -3.10
CA LYS A 55 5.25 -6.52 -4.12
C LYS A 55 3.78 -6.71 -4.50
N PRO A 56 3.31 -7.93 -4.88
CA PRO A 56 1.92 -8.10 -5.30
C PRO A 56 0.92 -7.80 -4.17
N VAL A 57 1.31 -8.15 -2.94
CA VAL A 57 0.44 -7.94 -1.78
C VAL A 57 0.48 -6.49 -1.31
N LEU A 58 1.64 -5.81 -1.41
CA LEU A 58 1.73 -4.37 -1.16
C LEU A 58 0.85 -3.57 -2.13
N PHE A 59 0.77 -4.00 -3.39
CA PHE A 59 -0.16 -3.40 -4.35
C PHE A 59 -1.61 -3.55 -3.89
N LEU A 60 -2.01 -4.76 -3.49
CA LEU A 60 -3.35 -5.03 -2.98
C LEU A 60 -3.65 -4.25 -1.69
N ALA A 61 -2.69 -4.19 -0.76
CA ALA A 61 -2.81 -3.43 0.48
C ALA A 61 -2.97 -1.93 0.22
N THR A 62 -2.21 -1.37 -0.72
CA THR A 62 -2.34 0.03 -1.12
C THR A 62 -3.70 0.31 -1.77
N PHE A 63 -4.18 -0.60 -2.61
CA PHE A 63 -5.50 -0.50 -3.20
C PHE A 63 -6.61 -0.52 -2.14
N THR A 64 -6.53 -1.44 -1.18
CA THR A 64 -7.46 -1.51 -0.05
C THR A 64 -7.43 -0.23 0.80
N PHE A 65 -6.23 0.34 1.03
CA PHE A 65 -6.08 1.61 1.72
C PHE A 65 -6.82 2.74 1.01
N ILE A 66 -6.64 2.87 -0.31
CA ILE A 66 -7.31 3.89 -1.12
C ILE A 66 -8.83 3.73 -1.02
N LEU A 67 -9.34 2.51 -1.16
CA LEU A 67 -10.76 2.24 -1.02
C LEU A 67 -11.27 2.62 0.37
N GLN A 68 -10.54 2.28 1.43
CA GLN A 68 -10.93 2.60 2.81
C GLN A 68 -11.01 4.11 3.05
N VAL A 69 -10.06 4.88 2.50
CA VAL A 69 -10.07 6.35 2.60
C VAL A 69 -11.26 6.95 1.84
N LEU A 70 -11.65 6.37 0.71
CA LEU A 70 -12.76 6.86 -0.11
C LEU A 70 -14.14 6.48 0.46
N TYR A 71 -14.26 5.28 1.02
CA TYR A 71 -15.54 4.74 1.48
C TYR A 71 -15.89 5.13 2.92
N ASN A 72 -14.89 5.32 3.78
CA ASN A 72 -15.15 5.66 5.18
C ASN A 72 -15.43 7.16 5.30
N GLN A 73 -16.69 7.49 5.59
CA GLN A 73 -17.19 8.88 5.73
C GLN A 73 -17.39 9.28 7.20
N GLU A 74 -16.70 8.64 8.13
CA GLU A 74 -16.76 8.96 9.55
C GLU A 74 -15.67 9.93 9.96
N GLY A 75 -15.95 10.83 10.90
CA GLY A 75 -15.00 11.76 11.51
C GLY A 75 -15.07 13.18 10.95
N THR A 76 -13.99 13.94 11.15
CA THR A 76 -13.88 15.32 10.65
C THR A 76 -13.48 15.34 9.20
N LEU A 77 -14.12 16.23 8.44
CA LEU A 77 -13.87 16.37 7.01
C LEU A 77 -12.56 17.12 6.81
N LEU A 78 -11.52 16.43 6.28
CA LEU A 78 -10.22 17.01 6.03
C LEU A 78 -10.18 17.74 4.69
N TYR A 79 -10.71 17.12 3.65
CA TYR A 79 -10.65 17.69 2.31
C TYR A 79 -11.79 17.20 1.42
N THR A 80 -12.31 18.10 0.58
CA THR A 80 -13.30 17.77 -0.46
C THR A 80 -12.68 17.95 -1.83
N PHE A 81 -12.59 16.86 -2.57
CA PHE A 81 -12.25 16.91 -3.99
C PHE A 81 -13.54 16.97 -4.80
N ASN A 82 -13.76 18.10 -5.47
CA ASN A 82 -14.86 18.25 -6.41
C ASN A 82 -14.38 17.82 -7.79
N PHE A 83 -14.90 16.70 -8.27
CA PHE A 83 -14.66 16.20 -9.62
C PHE A 83 -15.79 16.64 -10.53
N GLN A 84 -15.46 17.39 -11.56
CA GLN A 84 -16.39 17.75 -12.62
C GLN A 84 -16.14 16.80 -13.80
N ILE A 85 -17.13 16.00 -14.15
CA ILE A 85 -17.07 15.16 -15.34
C ILE A 85 -17.81 15.91 -16.45
N GLY A 86 -17.03 16.45 -17.38
CA GLY A 86 -17.50 17.10 -18.58
C GLY A 86 -16.80 16.56 -19.82
N LEU A 87 -17.32 16.90 -20.98
CA LEU A 87 -16.77 16.41 -22.26
C LEU A 87 -15.31 16.85 -22.46
N TYR A 88 -14.95 18.04 -22.01
CA TYR A 88 -13.57 18.55 -22.10
C TYR A 88 -12.59 17.78 -21.19
N GLN A 89 -12.99 17.48 -19.94
CA GLN A 89 -12.15 16.68 -19.04
C GLN A 89 -11.93 15.27 -19.59
N PHE A 90 -13.00 14.68 -20.16
CA PHE A 90 -12.91 13.38 -20.80
C PHE A 90 -11.94 13.39 -21.99
N LEU A 91 -12.05 14.37 -22.89
CA LEU A 91 -11.15 14.54 -24.03
C LEU A 91 -9.70 14.78 -23.60
N MET A 92 -9.47 15.61 -22.57
CA MET A 92 -8.13 15.86 -22.04
C MET A 92 -7.50 14.63 -21.42
N ILE A 93 -8.26 13.84 -20.64
CA ILE A 93 -7.80 12.56 -20.07
C ILE A 93 -7.46 11.57 -21.19
N LEU A 94 -8.33 11.48 -22.19
CA LEU A 94 -8.12 10.62 -23.36
C LEU A 94 -6.88 11.05 -24.16
N GLY A 95 -6.65 12.35 -24.32
CA GLY A 95 -5.45 12.93 -24.90
C GLY A 95 -4.17 12.58 -24.12
N LEU A 96 -4.21 12.64 -22.78
CA LEU A 96 -3.10 12.25 -21.92
C LEU A 96 -2.79 10.75 -22.03
N ILE A 97 -3.83 9.89 -22.08
CA ILE A 97 -3.66 8.46 -22.27
C ILE A 97 -3.06 8.17 -23.66
N PHE A 98 -3.52 8.84 -24.70
CA PHE A 98 -2.98 8.72 -26.05
C PHE A 98 -1.52 9.17 -26.11
N PHE A 99 -1.20 10.31 -25.49
CA PHE A 99 0.15 10.81 -25.34
C PHE A 99 1.07 9.83 -24.57
N TYR A 100 0.53 9.17 -23.53
CA TYR A 100 1.23 8.08 -22.82
C TYR A 100 1.59 6.93 -23.75
N PHE A 101 0.67 6.46 -24.59
CA PHE A 101 0.92 5.38 -25.53
C PHE A 101 1.98 5.74 -26.56
N PHE A 102 1.98 6.99 -27.03
CA PHE A 102 2.92 7.46 -28.04
C PHE A 102 4.34 7.66 -27.49
N THR A 103 4.47 8.16 -26.27
CA THR A 103 5.77 8.47 -25.64
C THR A 103 6.33 7.33 -24.79
N LYS A 104 5.57 6.27 -24.51
CA LYS A 104 5.98 5.09 -23.76
C LYS A 104 7.28 4.45 -24.26
N LYS A 105 7.54 4.53 -25.55
CA LYS A 105 8.73 3.96 -26.21
C LYS A 105 10.01 4.74 -25.89
N TYR A 106 9.90 6.05 -25.64
CA TYR A 106 11.04 6.97 -25.48
C TYR A 106 11.48 7.17 -24.03
N MET A 107 10.68 6.81 -23.04
CA MET A 107 10.96 7.08 -21.63
C MET A 107 11.48 5.85 -20.88
N PRO A 108 12.68 5.90 -20.25
CA PRO A 108 13.27 4.78 -19.51
C PRO A 108 12.54 4.49 -18.17
N PHE A 109 11.90 5.51 -17.57
CA PHE A 109 11.24 5.39 -16.26
C PHE A 109 9.71 5.33 -16.39
N LYS A 110 9.18 4.15 -16.73
CA LYS A 110 7.75 3.89 -16.92
C LYS A 110 6.88 4.29 -15.70
N PHE A 111 7.39 4.08 -14.49
CA PHE A 111 6.65 4.38 -13.25
C PHE A 111 6.52 5.88 -12.99
N VAL A 112 7.61 6.64 -13.18
CA VAL A 112 7.60 8.11 -13.01
C VAL A 112 6.65 8.76 -14.03
N TYR A 113 6.64 8.26 -15.25
CA TYR A 113 5.77 8.76 -16.29
C TYR A 113 4.29 8.48 -16.00
N LEU A 114 3.95 7.29 -15.49
CA LEU A 114 2.60 6.96 -15.06
C LEU A 114 2.14 7.88 -13.92
N LEU A 115 3.04 8.21 -13.00
CA LEU A 115 2.77 9.14 -11.90
C LEU A 115 2.53 10.56 -12.42
N ILE A 116 3.30 11.02 -13.40
CA ILE A 116 3.10 12.34 -14.06
C ILE A 116 1.73 12.39 -14.75
N VAL A 117 1.35 11.34 -15.48
CA VAL A 117 0.02 11.26 -16.12
C VAL A 117 -1.08 11.29 -15.07
N PHE A 118 -0.92 10.56 -13.98
CA PHE A 118 -1.88 10.55 -12.87
C PHE A 118 -2.05 11.94 -12.23
N VAL A 119 -0.93 12.61 -11.92
CA VAL A 119 -0.94 13.99 -11.40
C VAL A 119 -1.55 14.97 -12.42
N GLY A 120 -1.25 14.78 -13.69
CA GLY A 120 -1.83 15.57 -14.78
C GLY A 120 -3.35 15.45 -14.86
N CYS A 121 -3.90 14.25 -14.70
CA CYS A 121 -5.34 14.02 -14.62
C CYS A 121 -5.99 14.76 -13.45
N PHE A 122 -5.33 14.82 -12.29
CA PHE A 122 -5.80 15.60 -11.15
C PHE A 122 -5.70 17.11 -11.38
N ALA A 123 -4.63 17.59 -12.05
CA ALA A 123 -4.44 19.00 -12.35
C ALA A 123 -5.50 19.54 -13.33
N ILE A 124 -5.87 18.75 -14.33
CA ILE A 124 -6.92 19.10 -15.31
C ILE A 124 -8.26 19.32 -14.63
N GLN A 125 -8.55 18.60 -13.56
CA GLN A 125 -9.81 18.76 -12.83
C GLN A 125 -9.94 20.07 -12.05
N LYS A 126 -8.83 20.78 -11.79
CA LYS A 126 -8.85 22.12 -11.19
C LYS A 126 -9.27 23.21 -12.19
N ILE A 127 -9.24 22.92 -13.48
CA ILE A 127 -9.62 23.87 -14.53
C ILE A 127 -11.16 23.87 -14.64
N LYS A 128 -11.79 24.86 -14.02
CA LYS A 128 -13.25 25.08 -14.13
C LYS A 128 -13.58 25.66 -15.50
N MET A 129 -14.13 24.85 -16.39
CA MET A 129 -14.70 25.34 -17.65
C MET A 129 -16.23 25.31 -17.57
N PRO A 130 -16.93 26.41 -17.81
CA PRO A 130 -18.37 26.57 -17.54
C PRO A 130 -19.31 25.85 -18.50
N HIS A 131 -18.84 25.30 -19.60
CA HIS A 131 -19.67 24.69 -20.61
C HIS A 131 -19.59 23.15 -20.64
N PHE A 132 -20.75 22.49 -20.60
CA PHE A 132 -20.93 21.03 -20.66
C PHE A 132 -20.40 20.23 -19.46
N VAL A 133 -20.92 20.53 -18.28
CA VAL A 133 -20.73 19.64 -17.10
C VAL A 133 -21.86 18.62 -17.05
N TRP A 134 -21.55 17.32 -17.20
CA TRP A 134 -22.54 16.25 -17.11
C TRP A 134 -22.85 15.88 -15.67
N SER A 135 -21.85 15.90 -14.79
CA SER A 135 -22.01 15.47 -13.40
C SER A 135 -20.93 16.07 -12.50
N ASN A 136 -21.34 16.52 -11.32
CA ASN A 136 -20.44 16.96 -10.27
C ASN A 136 -20.36 15.87 -9.20
N TYR A 137 -19.20 15.28 -9.01
CA TYR A 137 -18.93 14.34 -7.92
C TYR A 137 -18.04 14.99 -6.89
N SER A 138 -18.44 14.92 -5.62
CA SER A 138 -17.61 15.37 -4.51
C SER A 138 -17.08 14.15 -3.75
N VAL A 139 -15.79 13.92 -3.81
CA VAL A 139 -15.12 12.93 -2.98
C VAL A 139 -14.65 13.62 -1.71
N LYS A 140 -15.18 13.18 -0.58
CA LYS A 140 -14.88 13.72 0.75
C LYS A 140 -13.91 12.79 1.43
N ILE A 141 -12.79 13.33 1.91
CA ILE A 141 -11.80 12.58 2.69
C ILE A 141 -11.96 12.96 4.15
N TYR A 142 -12.13 11.96 4.99
CA TYR A 142 -12.29 12.07 6.43
C TYR A 142 -11.03 11.58 7.15
N ASP A 143 -10.74 12.16 8.31
CA ASP A 143 -9.60 11.80 9.17
C ASP A 143 -9.66 10.34 9.64
N GLN A 144 -10.83 9.87 10.05
CA GLN A 144 -11.00 8.48 10.48
C GLN A 144 -10.81 7.48 9.33
N GLY A 145 -11.19 7.85 8.11
CA GLY A 145 -10.92 7.05 6.92
C GLY A 145 -9.42 6.83 6.71
N LEU A 146 -8.63 7.89 6.89
CA LEU A 146 -7.18 7.83 6.79
C LEU A 146 -6.55 6.99 7.90
N LEU A 147 -6.98 7.21 9.16
CA LEU A 147 -6.47 6.47 10.32
C LEU A 147 -6.82 4.98 10.27
N LYS A 148 -8.09 4.64 10.00
CA LYS A 148 -8.54 3.25 9.87
C LYS A 148 -7.88 2.55 8.68
N GLY A 149 -7.79 3.24 7.54
CA GLY A 149 -7.09 2.72 6.36
C GLY A 149 -5.61 2.46 6.61
N GLY A 150 -4.91 3.41 7.24
CA GLY A 150 -3.50 3.26 7.62
C GLY A 150 -3.29 2.12 8.62
N PHE A 151 -4.22 1.95 9.58
CA PHE A 151 -4.19 0.85 10.53
C PHE A 151 -4.31 -0.53 9.84
N ILE A 152 -5.24 -0.66 8.89
CA ILE A 152 -5.43 -1.89 8.12
C ILE A 152 -4.21 -2.16 7.23
N LEU A 153 -3.67 -1.14 6.56
CA LEU A 153 -2.48 -1.25 5.73
C LEU A 153 -1.28 -1.74 6.55
N LEU A 154 -1.02 -1.13 7.72
CA LEU A 154 0.05 -1.56 8.63
C LEU A 154 -0.13 -3.02 9.07
N ARG A 155 -1.35 -3.42 9.40
CA ARG A 155 -1.67 -4.80 9.79
C ARG A 155 -1.34 -5.79 8.69
N ILE A 156 -1.73 -5.50 7.46
CA ILE A 156 -1.44 -6.36 6.29
C ILE A 156 0.07 -6.44 6.05
N VAL A 157 0.78 -5.32 6.07
CA VAL A 157 2.24 -5.27 5.87
C VAL A 157 2.98 -6.07 6.93
N LEU A 158 2.60 -5.94 8.20
CA LEU A 158 3.22 -6.67 9.30
C LEU A 158 2.94 -8.18 9.22
N MET A 159 1.71 -8.57 8.89
CA MET A 159 1.34 -9.99 8.72
C MET A 159 2.18 -10.66 7.63
N ILE A 160 2.31 -9.99 6.49
CA ILE A 160 3.11 -10.52 5.37
C ILE A 160 4.60 -10.48 5.69
N GLY A 161 5.07 -9.45 6.39
CA GLY A 161 6.43 -9.36 6.87
C GLY A 161 6.81 -10.55 7.76
N LEU A 162 5.95 -10.91 8.73
CA LEU A 162 6.13 -12.05 9.61
C LEU A 162 6.15 -13.38 8.85
N THR A 163 5.20 -13.59 7.94
CA THR A 163 5.15 -14.82 7.11
C THR A 163 6.34 -14.93 6.17
N SER A 164 6.77 -13.82 5.56
CA SER A 164 7.97 -13.79 4.73
C SER A 164 9.23 -14.09 5.54
N MET A 165 9.35 -13.51 6.73
CA MET A 165 10.46 -13.79 7.64
C MET A 165 10.52 -15.28 8.01
N LEU A 166 9.37 -15.91 8.31
CA LEU A 166 9.29 -17.34 8.55
C LEU A 166 9.79 -18.15 7.35
N THR A 167 9.28 -17.85 6.16
CA THR A 167 9.62 -18.57 4.92
C THR A 167 11.11 -18.50 4.64
N PHE A 168 11.72 -17.32 4.71
CA PHE A 168 13.16 -17.15 4.45
C PHE A 168 14.05 -17.77 5.55
N THR A 169 13.61 -17.78 6.80
CA THR A 169 14.40 -18.41 7.88
C THR A 169 14.27 -19.92 7.90
N THR A 170 13.16 -20.49 7.44
CA THR A 170 12.98 -21.96 7.35
C THR A 170 13.71 -22.54 6.15
N MET A 171 13.60 -21.90 4.98
CA MET A 171 14.30 -22.35 3.76
C MET A 171 15.84 -22.39 3.93
N ASN A 172 16.41 -21.40 4.61
CA ASN A 172 17.86 -21.34 4.81
C ASN A 172 18.38 -22.42 5.78
N THR A 173 17.57 -22.90 6.72
CA THR A 173 17.97 -23.98 7.65
C THR A 173 17.94 -25.35 7.00
N GLU A 174 17.03 -25.59 6.06
CA GLU A 174 16.99 -26.87 5.31
C GLU A 174 18.15 -26.99 4.31
N ILE A 175 18.52 -25.90 3.65
CA ILE A 175 19.67 -25.89 2.71
C ILE A 175 20.99 -26.09 3.47
N ASN A 176 21.13 -25.55 4.68
CA ASN A 176 22.36 -25.66 5.45
C ASN A 176 22.50 -27.02 6.17
N ASN A 177 21.43 -27.78 6.37
CA ASN A 177 21.42 -29.11 6.94
C ASN A 177 21.47 -30.23 5.88
N GLY A 178 21.33 -29.88 4.61
CA GLY A 178 21.37 -30.79 3.46
C GLY A 178 22.71 -30.86 2.73
N LEU A 179 23.71 -30.09 3.19
CA LEU A 179 25.12 -30.14 2.80
C LEU A 179 25.97 -30.68 3.94
#